data_eb9a74f5a96cd51b0eb5134e88356698
#
_entry.id   eb9a74f5a96cd51b0eb5134e88356698
#
_cell.length_a   1.000
_cell.length_b   1.000
_cell.length_c   1.000
_cell.angle_alpha   90.00
_cell.angle_beta   90.00
_cell.angle_gamma   90.00
#
_symmetry.space_group_name_H-M   'P 1'
#
loop_
_entity.id
_entity.type
_entity.pdbx_description
1 polymer ?
#
loop_
_entity_poly.entity_id
_entity_poly.type
_entity_poly.pdbx_seq_one_letter_code
_entity_poly.pdbx_strand_id
1 'polypeptide(L)'
;MPDKMAVYRRIGKRVLLLWVFGMMCQGNLLALDPDRVYLYSNTLQSIAMGYLIASLLFLHVRIRVQIGIAASLLLIFWGTMEFITVGNYGGGSYTPDSNLAEWIDRTVLGRFRDGATVENGEVIFATWYRYTWILSSLNFGVTVLTGLFAGYILKNKLYSERLKLRMLFGIGLGMVIAGWLWGIELPVIKKLWTSSMVLVSSGYCFLLMGLFYYWIDYKGHRKYTTWLKVYGMNSILAYMLTNVVSFRCIGESLFFGTQQYLGNYYPVLIAMCNVSVIYVLLYACLLYTSPSPRDPK
;
A
#
# COMPACT_ATOMS: atom_id res chain seq x y z
N MET A 1 19.28 22.36 14.13
CA MET A 1 18.30 21.86 13.17
C MET A 1 18.92 20.64 12.51
N PRO A 2 18.21 19.52 12.35
CA PRO A 2 18.77 18.40 11.58
C PRO A 2 19.12 18.91 10.17
N ASP A 3 20.26 18.44 9.66
CA ASP A 3 20.70 18.78 8.32
C ASP A 3 19.60 18.40 7.30
N LYS A 4 19.02 19.40 6.66
CA LYS A 4 17.93 19.20 5.69
C LYS A 4 18.34 18.24 4.58
N MET A 5 19.61 18.30 4.16
CA MET A 5 20.17 17.42 3.14
C MET A 5 20.18 15.96 3.61
N ALA A 6 20.51 15.70 4.88
CA ALA A 6 20.48 14.37 5.45
C ALA A 6 19.05 13.77 5.47
N VAL A 7 18.02 14.61 5.71
CA VAL A 7 16.62 14.19 5.65
C VAL A 7 16.21 13.82 4.23
N TYR A 8 16.51 14.66 3.24
CA TYR A 8 16.22 14.37 1.82
C TYR A 8 16.93 13.12 1.33
N ARG A 9 18.21 12.93 1.71
CA ARG A 9 18.96 11.71 1.37
C ARG A 9 18.28 10.45 1.94
N ARG A 10 17.76 10.50 3.18
CA ARG A 10 17.02 9.38 3.79
C ARG A 10 15.73 9.10 3.04
N ILE A 11 14.97 10.13 2.67
CA ILE A 11 13.74 9.99 1.88
C ILE A 11 14.07 9.37 0.53
N GLY A 12 15.03 9.91 -0.21
CA GLY A 12 15.46 9.41 -1.52
C GLY A 12 15.92 7.95 -1.47
N LYS A 13 16.77 7.61 -0.47
CA LYS A 13 17.22 6.22 -0.27
C LYS A 13 16.05 5.27 -0.01
N ARG A 14 15.08 5.67 0.81
CA ARG A 14 13.91 4.84 1.11
C ARG A 14 13.01 4.66 -0.10
N VAL A 15 12.76 5.72 -0.86
CA VAL A 15 11.99 5.67 -2.11
C VAL A 15 12.65 4.74 -3.11
N LEU A 16 13.97 4.90 -3.32
CA LEU A 16 14.74 4.06 -4.24
C LEU A 16 14.71 2.57 -3.83
N LEU A 17 14.93 2.28 -2.55
CA LEU A 17 14.90 0.90 -2.06
C LEU A 17 13.50 0.28 -2.24
N LEU A 18 12.44 1.00 -1.89
CA LEU A 18 11.07 0.52 -2.10
C LEU A 18 10.74 0.30 -3.57
N TRP A 19 11.28 1.16 -4.46
CA TRP A 19 11.12 1.03 -5.90
C TRP A 19 11.78 -0.25 -6.42
N VAL A 20 13.05 -0.46 -6.08
CA VAL A 20 13.81 -1.66 -6.46
C VAL A 20 13.15 -2.93 -5.90
N PHE A 21 12.78 -2.93 -4.62
CA PHE A 21 12.09 -4.07 -4.01
C PHE A 21 10.73 -4.35 -4.69
N GLY A 22 10.01 -3.31 -5.10
CA GLY A 22 8.79 -3.48 -5.88
C GLY A 22 9.03 -4.18 -7.21
N MET A 23 10.08 -3.80 -7.94
CA MET A 23 10.49 -4.47 -9.17
C MET A 23 10.89 -5.92 -8.92
N MET A 24 11.61 -6.22 -7.83
CA MET A 24 11.98 -7.59 -7.45
C MET A 24 10.76 -8.45 -7.15
N CYS A 25 9.75 -7.91 -6.46
CA CYS A 25 8.52 -8.64 -6.11
C CYS A 25 7.70 -9.08 -7.33
N GLN A 26 7.76 -8.33 -8.41
CA GLN A 26 7.10 -8.71 -9.67
C GLN A 26 7.95 -9.69 -10.51
N GLY A 27 9.13 -10.06 -10.02
CA GLY A 27 10.02 -11.03 -10.67
C GLY A 27 10.79 -10.48 -11.87
N ASN A 28 10.51 -9.26 -12.33
CA ASN A 28 11.10 -8.69 -13.53
C ASN A 28 12.62 -8.46 -13.45
N LEU A 29 13.17 -8.16 -12.29
CA LEU A 29 14.63 -8.06 -12.10
C LEU A 29 15.27 -9.43 -11.85
N LEU A 30 14.57 -10.32 -11.15
CA LEU A 30 15.11 -11.63 -10.77
C LEU A 30 15.06 -12.65 -11.91
N ALA A 31 14.16 -12.46 -12.87
CA ALA A 31 14.07 -13.30 -14.06
C ALA A 31 15.24 -13.08 -15.04
N LEU A 32 15.99 -11.97 -14.92
CA LEU A 32 17.07 -11.57 -15.83
C LEU A 32 16.62 -11.52 -17.30
N ASP A 33 15.35 -11.27 -17.54
CA ASP A 33 14.72 -11.18 -18.83
C ASP A 33 14.53 -9.70 -19.20
N PRO A 34 15.25 -9.16 -20.19
CA PRO A 34 15.15 -7.75 -20.56
C PRO A 34 13.79 -7.37 -21.15
N ASP A 35 13.02 -8.33 -21.66
CA ASP A 35 11.69 -8.07 -22.22
C ASP A 35 10.59 -8.01 -21.14
N ARG A 36 10.92 -8.41 -19.92
CA ARG A 36 10.02 -8.34 -18.75
C ARG A 36 10.42 -7.29 -17.74
N VAL A 37 11.07 -6.22 -18.15
CA VAL A 37 11.40 -5.12 -17.24
C VAL A 37 10.22 -4.16 -17.14
N TYR A 38 9.50 -4.20 -15.99
CA TYR A 38 8.36 -3.33 -15.70
C TYR A 38 8.79 -2.23 -14.72
N LEU A 39 8.62 -0.98 -15.10
CA LEU A 39 9.12 0.14 -14.30
C LEU A 39 8.19 0.51 -13.14
N TYR A 40 6.87 0.38 -13.34
CA TYR A 40 5.88 0.72 -12.31
C TYR A 40 4.75 -0.31 -12.34
N SER A 41 4.76 -1.24 -11.41
CA SER A 41 3.91 -2.44 -11.46
C SER A 41 3.55 -3.04 -10.10
N ASN A 42 4.04 -2.44 -8.97
CA ASN A 42 3.93 -3.09 -7.68
C ASN A 42 3.48 -2.14 -6.56
N THR A 43 2.80 -2.72 -5.56
CA THR A 43 2.33 -2.00 -4.37
C THR A 43 3.44 -1.28 -3.60
N LEU A 44 4.68 -1.84 -3.55
CA LEU A 44 5.80 -1.16 -2.89
C LEU A 44 6.19 0.14 -3.59
N GLN A 45 6.05 0.19 -4.91
CA GLN A 45 6.26 1.41 -5.69
C GLN A 45 5.15 2.43 -5.46
N SER A 46 3.89 1.99 -5.31
CA SER A 46 2.78 2.87 -4.89
C SER A 46 3.04 3.48 -3.51
N ILE A 47 3.53 2.67 -2.55
CA ILE A 47 3.93 3.13 -1.22
C ILE A 47 5.11 4.12 -1.33
N ALA A 48 6.08 3.88 -2.22
CA ALA A 48 7.21 4.77 -2.44
C ALA A 48 6.76 6.15 -2.93
N MET A 49 5.86 6.20 -3.94
CA MET A 49 5.29 7.46 -4.45
C MET A 49 4.46 8.17 -3.40
N GLY A 50 3.58 7.46 -2.72
CA GLY A 50 2.79 8.04 -1.63
C GLY A 50 3.65 8.57 -0.50
N TYR A 51 4.70 7.84 -0.11
CA TYR A 51 5.67 8.26 0.91
C TYR A 51 6.46 9.50 0.46
N LEU A 52 6.87 9.58 -0.80
CA LEU A 52 7.56 10.75 -1.36
C LEU A 52 6.68 12.00 -1.24
N ILE A 53 5.45 11.93 -1.76
CA ILE A 53 4.48 13.04 -1.72
C ILE A 53 4.21 13.47 -0.27
N ALA A 54 3.87 12.52 0.60
CA ALA A 54 3.55 12.81 2.00
C ALA A 54 4.75 13.37 2.77
N SER A 55 5.97 12.86 2.52
CA SER A 55 7.18 13.35 3.18
C SER A 55 7.54 14.77 2.77
N LEU A 56 7.42 15.12 1.49
CA LEU A 56 7.65 16.47 1.00
C LEU A 56 6.65 17.46 1.60
N LEU A 57 5.37 17.10 1.63
CA LEU A 57 4.33 17.92 2.23
C LEU A 57 4.53 18.08 3.75
N PHE A 58 4.92 17.01 4.43
CA PHE A 58 5.20 17.05 5.87
C PHE A 58 6.32 18.03 6.22
N LEU A 59 7.38 18.10 5.38
CA LEU A 59 8.54 18.94 5.65
C LEU A 59 8.31 20.44 5.35
N HIS A 60 7.44 20.74 4.37
CA HIS A 60 7.31 22.11 3.85
C HIS A 60 5.98 22.78 4.16
N VAL A 61 4.94 22.00 4.47
CA VAL A 61 3.57 22.48 4.47
C VAL A 61 2.90 22.24 5.81
N ARG A 62 2.15 23.25 6.31
CA ARG A 62 1.36 23.14 7.56
C ARG A 62 0.20 22.16 7.37
N ILE A 63 -0.21 21.48 8.44
CA ILE A 63 -1.25 20.45 8.39
C ILE A 63 -2.56 20.90 7.73
N ARG A 64 -3.01 22.13 7.96
CA ARG A 64 -4.23 22.66 7.33
C ARG A 64 -4.14 22.71 5.82
N VAL A 65 -2.96 23.08 5.30
CA VAL A 65 -2.70 23.11 3.85
C VAL A 65 -2.50 21.70 3.30
N GLN A 66 -1.88 20.77 4.07
CA GLN A 66 -1.79 19.35 3.69
C GLN A 66 -3.19 18.75 3.48
N ILE A 67 -4.17 19.06 4.35
CA ILE A 67 -5.56 18.61 4.18
C ILE A 67 -6.17 19.19 2.90
N GLY A 68 -5.96 20.48 2.64
CA GLY A 68 -6.41 21.12 1.40
C GLY A 68 -5.80 20.48 0.15
N ILE A 69 -4.49 20.21 0.17
CA ILE A 69 -3.80 19.52 -0.94
C ILE A 69 -4.35 18.10 -1.11
N ALA A 70 -4.56 17.35 -0.03
CA ALA A 70 -5.14 16.02 -0.12
C ALA A 70 -6.52 16.04 -0.79
N ALA A 71 -7.40 16.96 -0.39
CA ALA A 71 -8.69 17.15 -1.03
C ALA A 71 -8.56 17.54 -2.51
N SER A 72 -7.64 18.47 -2.82
CA SER A 72 -7.38 18.89 -4.22
C SER A 72 -6.88 17.72 -5.09
N LEU A 73 -6.00 16.86 -4.58
CA LEU A 73 -5.49 15.69 -5.33
C LEU A 73 -6.62 14.70 -5.65
N LEU A 74 -7.54 14.47 -4.70
CA LEU A 74 -8.72 13.63 -4.95
C LEU A 74 -9.63 14.22 -6.02
N LEU A 75 -9.87 15.55 -5.97
CA LEU A 75 -10.69 16.25 -6.96
C LEU A 75 -10.01 16.30 -8.33
N ILE A 76 -8.69 16.50 -8.39
CA ILE A 76 -7.93 16.49 -9.65
C ILE A 76 -8.01 15.10 -10.30
N PHE A 77 -7.82 14.03 -9.53
CA PHE A 77 -7.98 12.68 -10.05
C PHE A 77 -9.38 12.46 -10.63
N TRP A 78 -10.42 12.77 -9.84
CA TRP A 78 -11.81 12.63 -10.28
C TRP A 78 -12.09 13.48 -11.52
N GLY A 79 -11.78 14.78 -11.48
CA GLY A 79 -12.01 15.68 -12.60
C GLY A 79 -11.24 15.28 -13.86
N THR A 80 -10.02 14.75 -13.72
CA THR A 80 -9.24 14.22 -14.84
C THR A 80 -9.93 13.01 -15.46
N MET A 81 -10.40 12.07 -14.65
CA MET A 81 -11.10 10.87 -15.13
C MET A 81 -12.46 11.18 -15.76
N GLU A 82 -13.19 12.16 -15.22
CA GLU A 82 -14.55 12.50 -15.63
C GLU A 82 -14.60 13.37 -16.87
N PHE A 83 -13.82 14.45 -16.91
CA PHE A 83 -13.96 15.49 -17.90
C PHE A 83 -12.96 15.42 -19.07
N ILE A 84 -11.86 14.68 -18.93
CA ILE A 84 -10.86 14.58 -20.00
C ILE A 84 -11.14 13.34 -20.85
N THR A 85 -11.23 13.54 -22.18
CA THR A 85 -11.39 12.48 -23.16
C THR A 85 -10.24 12.53 -24.16
N VAL A 86 -9.60 11.38 -24.41
CA VAL A 86 -8.53 11.24 -25.41
C VAL A 86 -8.85 10.03 -26.29
N GLY A 87 -9.28 10.29 -27.51
CA GLY A 87 -9.77 9.23 -28.40
C GLY A 87 -10.95 8.47 -27.79
N ASN A 88 -10.78 7.18 -27.55
CA ASN A 88 -11.80 6.33 -26.94
C ASN A 88 -11.64 6.19 -25.41
N TYR A 89 -10.72 6.95 -24.78
CA TYR A 89 -10.41 6.84 -23.36
C TYR A 89 -10.89 8.06 -22.57
N GLY A 90 -11.39 7.83 -21.38
CA GLY A 90 -11.83 8.90 -20.45
C GLY A 90 -13.32 9.23 -20.57
N GLY A 91 -13.69 10.49 -20.28
CA GLY A 91 -15.09 10.96 -20.34
C GLY A 91 -16.01 10.21 -19.38
N GLY A 92 -15.57 9.96 -18.13
CA GLY A 92 -16.36 9.22 -17.13
C GLY A 92 -16.35 7.70 -17.32
N SER A 93 -15.52 7.16 -18.22
CA SER A 93 -15.37 5.71 -18.34
C SER A 93 -14.40 5.17 -17.32
N TYR A 94 -14.87 4.24 -16.48
CA TYR A 94 -14.08 3.54 -15.47
C TYR A 94 -13.83 2.07 -15.84
N THR A 95 -14.16 1.68 -17.06
CA THR A 95 -13.91 0.32 -17.55
C THR A 95 -12.41 0.10 -17.76
N PRO A 96 -11.92 -1.13 -17.64
CA PRO A 96 -10.50 -1.41 -17.77
C PRO A 96 -9.87 -0.99 -19.09
N ASP A 97 -10.63 -1.04 -20.18
CA ASP A 97 -10.12 -0.87 -21.54
C ASP A 97 -10.33 0.55 -22.10
N SER A 98 -11.08 1.41 -21.42
CA SER A 98 -11.40 2.76 -21.90
C SER A 98 -11.25 3.86 -20.84
N ASN A 99 -10.63 3.58 -19.69
CA ASN A 99 -10.35 4.60 -18.71
C ASN A 99 -9.10 5.42 -19.06
N LEU A 100 -9.09 6.70 -18.70
CA LEU A 100 -8.00 7.62 -19.01
C LEU A 100 -6.69 7.26 -18.33
N ALA A 101 -6.73 6.72 -17.09
CA ALA A 101 -5.53 6.33 -16.36
C ALA A 101 -4.78 5.20 -17.08
N GLU A 102 -5.51 4.27 -17.70
CA GLU A 102 -4.94 3.23 -18.54
C GLU A 102 -4.24 3.80 -19.77
N TRP A 103 -4.87 4.77 -20.44
CA TRP A 103 -4.26 5.44 -21.59
C TRP A 103 -2.96 6.14 -21.19
N ILE A 104 -2.93 6.84 -20.06
CA ILE A 104 -1.72 7.50 -19.54
C ILE A 104 -0.62 6.47 -19.29
N ASP A 105 -0.95 5.37 -18.62
CA ASP A 105 0.03 4.32 -18.31
C ASP A 105 0.60 3.69 -19.60
N ARG A 106 -0.24 3.38 -20.59
CA ARG A 106 0.21 2.85 -21.89
C ARG A 106 1.11 3.83 -22.63
N THR A 107 0.76 5.11 -22.62
CA THR A 107 1.50 6.16 -23.36
C THR A 107 2.84 6.45 -22.71
N VAL A 108 2.90 6.54 -21.36
CA VAL A 108 4.11 6.94 -20.62
C VAL A 108 5.05 5.77 -20.36
N LEU A 109 4.53 4.61 -19.97
CA LEU A 109 5.34 3.44 -19.67
C LEU A 109 5.68 2.62 -20.91
N GLY A 110 4.79 2.61 -21.92
CA GLY A 110 4.99 1.86 -23.15
C GLY A 110 5.32 0.39 -22.88
N ARG A 111 6.42 -0.12 -23.43
CA ARG A 111 6.88 -1.50 -23.22
C ARG A 111 7.24 -1.85 -21.77
N PHE A 112 7.48 -0.84 -20.94
CA PHE A 112 7.83 -1.03 -19.52
C PHE A 112 6.62 -1.11 -18.59
N ARG A 113 5.40 -1.09 -19.16
CA ARG A 113 4.17 -1.33 -18.42
C ARG A 113 4.03 -2.82 -18.14
N ASP A 114 3.61 -3.15 -16.93
CA ASP A 114 3.32 -4.55 -16.56
C ASP A 114 2.23 -5.14 -17.47
N GLY A 115 2.48 -6.36 -17.99
CA GLY A 115 1.61 -7.01 -18.96
C GLY A 115 1.80 -6.53 -20.41
N ALA A 116 2.82 -5.70 -20.70
CA ALA A 116 3.22 -5.41 -22.07
C ALA A 116 4.15 -6.48 -22.60
N THR A 117 3.95 -6.92 -23.85
CA THR A 117 4.85 -7.78 -24.61
C THR A 117 5.25 -7.09 -25.90
N VAL A 118 6.43 -7.39 -26.42
CA VAL A 118 6.89 -6.86 -27.70
C VAL A 118 6.87 -8.00 -28.73
N GLU A 119 6.00 -7.89 -29.73
CA GLU A 119 5.88 -8.84 -30.81
C GLU A 119 6.05 -8.13 -32.14
N ASN A 120 6.96 -8.59 -32.97
CA ASN A 120 7.27 -8.00 -34.29
C ASN A 120 7.60 -6.48 -34.25
N GLY A 121 8.16 -5.99 -33.14
CA GLY A 121 8.46 -4.56 -32.94
C GLY A 121 7.28 -3.69 -32.48
N GLU A 122 6.11 -4.26 -32.31
CA GLU A 122 4.93 -3.60 -31.76
C GLU A 122 4.73 -3.97 -30.29
N VAL A 123 4.25 -3.01 -29.49
CA VAL A 123 3.94 -3.23 -28.07
C VAL A 123 2.49 -3.67 -27.93
N ILE A 124 2.29 -4.90 -27.48
CA ILE A 124 0.96 -5.46 -27.24
C ILE A 124 0.70 -5.46 -25.73
N PHE A 125 -0.45 -4.91 -25.35
CA PHE A 125 -0.86 -4.82 -23.95
C PHE A 125 -1.82 -5.96 -23.59
N ALA A 126 -1.54 -6.66 -22.48
CA ALA A 126 -2.41 -7.72 -22.00
C ALA A 126 -3.77 -7.18 -21.56
N THR A 127 -4.84 -7.78 -22.09
CA THR A 127 -6.24 -7.39 -21.78
C THR A 127 -6.66 -7.72 -20.35
N TRP A 128 -5.99 -8.70 -19.72
CA TRP A 128 -6.31 -9.13 -18.34
C TRP A 128 -5.75 -8.22 -17.26
N TYR A 129 -4.71 -7.40 -17.57
CA TYR A 129 -4.07 -6.52 -16.60
C TYR A 129 -4.81 -5.18 -16.51
N ARG A 130 -5.12 -4.76 -15.28
CA ARG A 130 -6.11 -3.67 -15.05
C ARG A 130 -5.74 -2.72 -13.91
N TYR A 131 -4.50 -2.77 -13.42
CA TYR A 131 -4.00 -1.80 -12.45
C TYR A 131 -3.43 -0.59 -13.16
N THR A 132 -3.68 0.60 -12.60
CA THR A 132 -3.12 1.86 -13.09
C THR A 132 -2.22 2.49 -12.04
N TRP A 133 -1.22 3.22 -12.48
CA TRP A 133 -0.12 3.63 -11.63
C TRP A 133 0.13 5.14 -11.64
N ILE A 134 0.33 5.76 -12.82
CA ILE A 134 0.81 7.14 -12.93
C ILE A 134 -0.22 8.12 -12.38
N LEU A 135 -1.43 8.14 -12.94
CA LEU A 135 -2.50 9.02 -12.45
C LEU A 135 -2.90 8.64 -11.02
N SER A 136 -2.96 7.35 -10.72
CA SER A 136 -3.28 6.80 -9.39
C SER A 136 -2.25 7.20 -8.32
N SER A 137 -1.04 7.63 -8.70
CA SER A 137 -0.02 8.12 -7.77
C SER A 137 -0.48 9.33 -6.96
N LEU A 138 -1.38 10.17 -7.50
CA LEU A 138 -2.01 11.26 -6.76
C LEU A 138 -2.76 10.71 -5.54
N ASN A 139 -3.55 9.68 -5.76
CA ASN A 139 -4.36 9.02 -4.75
C ASN A 139 -3.52 8.16 -3.78
N PHE A 140 -2.40 7.59 -4.22
CA PHE A 140 -1.43 6.96 -3.32
C PHE A 140 -0.86 7.97 -2.32
N GLY A 141 -0.57 9.21 -2.79
CA GLY A 141 -0.15 10.31 -1.93
C GLY A 141 -1.17 10.62 -0.85
N VAL A 142 -2.45 10.70 -1.20
CA VAL A 142 -3.54 10.96 -0.24
C VAL A 142 -3.68 9.81 0.75
N THR A 143 -3.57 8.56 0.31
CA THR A 143 -3.63 7.38 1.20
C THR A 143 -2.55 7.44 2.28
N VAL A 144 -1.32 7.83 1.94
CA VAL A 144 -0.24 7.98 2.93
C VAL A 144 -0.45 9.20 3.82
N LEU A 145 -0.97 10.32 3.27
CA LEU A 145 -1.31 11.52 4.05
C LEU A 145 -2.39 11.23 5.09
N THR A 146 -3.41 10.44 4.77
CA THR A 146 -4.44 10.06 5.75
C THR A 146 -3.83 9.28 6.92
N GLY A 147 -2.89 8.37 6.66
CA GLY A 147 -2.12 7.70 7.71
C GLY A 147 -1.29 8.67 8.55
N LEU A 148 -0.68 9.70 7.92
CA LEU A 148 0.03 10.76 8.62
C LEU A 148 -0.92 11.54 9.54
N PHE A 149 -2.13 11.87 9.09
CA PHE A 149 -3.13 12.58 9.91
C PHE A 149 -3.57 11.76 11.12
N ALA A 150 -3.76 10.44 10.98
CA ALA A 150 -3.98 9.56 12.13
C ALA A 150 -2.81 9.61 13.11
N GLY A 151 -1.56 9.63 12.60
CA GLY A 151 -0.35 9.77 13.41
C GLY A 151 -0.30 11.11 14.18
N TYR A 152 -0.74 12.21 13.59
CA TYR A 152 -0.86 13.51 14.28
C TYR A 152 -1.85 13.45 15.45
N ILE A 153 -3.01 12.81 15.27
CA ILE A 153 -4.01 12.63 16.33
C ILE A 153 -3.42 11.82 17.47
N LEU A 154 -2.83 10.67 17.18
CA LEU A 154 -2.31 9.74 18.19
C LEU A 154 -1.12 10.31 18.96
N LYS A 155 -0.19 11.01 18.28
CA LYS A 155 1.02 11.58 18.91
C LYS A 155 0.78 12.88 19.64
N ASN A 156 -0.37 13.51 19.48
CA ASN A 156 -0.65 14.77 20.17
C ASN A 156 -0.85 14.54 21.67
N LYS A 157 0.04 15.11 22.48
CA LYS A 157 0.02 14.99 23.94
C LYS A 157 -1.04 15.88 24.60
N LEU A 158 -1.56 16.88 23.88
CA LEU A 158 -2.61 17.78 24.39
C LEU A 158 -4.01 17.16 24.33
N TYR A 159 -4.18 16.11 23.53
CA TYR A 159 -5.46 15.44 23.38
C TYR A 159 -5.63 14.36 24.44
N SER A 160 -6.78 14.39 25.14
CA SER A 160 -7.16 13.29 26.00
C SER A 160 -7.40 12.00 25.20
N GLU A 161 -7.23 10.84 25.85
CA GLU A 161 -7.42 9.54 25.19
C GLU A 161 -8.84 9.39 24.59
N ARG A 162 -9.85 9.89 25.33
CA ARG A 162 -11.24 9.89 24.84
C ARG A 162 -11.44 10.78 23.62
N LEU A 163 -10.70 11.90 23.54
CA LEU A 163 -10.78 12.81 22.39
C LEU A 163 -10.14 12.16 21.17
N LYS A 164 -8.96 11.52 21.32
CA LYS A 164 -8.30 10.78 20.24
C LYS A 164 -9.22 9.69 19.67
N LEU A 165 -9.86 8.91 20.53
CA LEU A 165 -10.82 7.88 20.11
C LEU A 165 -12.01 8.48 19.34
N ARG A 166 -12.62 9.54 19.87
CA ARG A 166 -13.73 10.22 19.19
C ARG A 166 -13.31 10.76 17.82
N MET A 167 -12.10 11.34 17.71
CA MET A 167 -11.59 11.83 16.44
C MET A 167 -11.34 10.69 15.45
N LEU A 168 -10.71 9.58 15.87
CA LEU A 168 -10.47 8.44 15.00
C LEU A 168 -11.78 7.82 14.47
N PHE A 169 -12.74 7.57 15.35
CA PHE A 169 -14.03 7.02 14.93
C PHE A 169 -14.88 8.02 14.13
N GLY A 170 -14.92 9.29 14.54
CA GLY A 170 -15.71 10.32 13.85
C GLY A 170 -15.18 10.62 12.44
N ILE A 171 -13.86 10.83 12.31
CA ILE A 171 -13.22 11.06 11.00
C ILE A 171 -13.33 9.80 10.14
N GLY A 172 -13.06 8.61 10.72
CA GLY A 172 -13.16 7.35 10.01
C GLY A 172 -14.55 7.11 9.45
N LEU A 173 -15.59 7.27 10.28
CA LEU A 173 -16.98 7.12 9.85
C LEU A 173 -17.35 8.17 8.78
N GLY A 174 -16.97 9.43 8.98
CA GLY A 174 -17.20 10.49 8.01
C GLY A 174 -16.56 10.20 6.65
N MET A 175 -15.33 9.69 6.64
CA MET A 175 -14.63 9.29 5.40
C MET A 175 -15.32 8.10 4.72
N VAL A 176 -15.77 7.08 5.47
CA VAL A 176 -16.51 5.94 4.90
C VAL A 176 -17.81 6.42 4.26
N ILE A 177 -18.61 7.23 4.96
CA ILE A 177 -19.86 7.75 4.45
C ILE A 177 -19.61 8.60 3.19
N ALA A 178 -18.67 9.57 3.27
CA ALA A 178 -18.33 10.43 2.13
C ALA A 178 -17.82 9.61 0.92
N GLY A 179 -17.00 8.60 1.17
CA GLY A 179 -16.48 7.74 0.10
C GLY A 179 -17.55 6.89 -0.58
N TRP A 180 -18.51 6.35 0.16
CA TRP A 180 -19.63 5.61 -0.43
C TRP A 180 -20.64 6.51 -1.13
N LEU A 181 -20.90 7.71 -0.61
CA LEU A 181 -21.75 8.69 -1.29
C LEU A 181 -21.11 9.14 -2.60
N TRP A 182 -19.81 9.45 -2.59
CA TRP A 182 -19.10 9.78 -3.83
C TRP A 182 -18.97 8.58 -4.76
N GLY A 183 -18.98 7.37 -4.21
CA GLY A 183 -18.97 6.12 -4.95
C GLY A 183 -20.16 5.88 -5.87
N ILE A 184 -21.25 6.66 -5.72
CA ILE A 184 -22.41 6.64 -6.62
C ILE A 184 -22.03 7.17 -8.00
N GLU A 185 -21.21 8.22 -8.05
CA GLU A 185 -20.73 8.85 -9.27
C GLU A 185 -19.35 8.29 -9.70
N LEU A 186 -18.40 8.24 -8.75
CA LEU A 186 -17.06 7.70 -8.95
C LEU A 186 -16.98 6.31 -8.32
N PRO A 187 -17.11 5.22 -9.06
CA PRO A 187 -17.14 3.86 -8.50
C PRO A 187 -15.94 3.53 -7.62
N VAL A 188 -16.16 2.78 -6.53
CA VAL A 188 -15.13 2.35 -5.59
C VAL A 188 -14.31 1.23 -6.22
N ILE A 189 -13.26 1.57 -6.97
CA ILE A 189 -12.43 0.62 -7.72
C ILE A 189 -11.00 0.61 -7.20
N LYS A 190 -10.60 -0.52 -6.60
CA LYS A 190 -9.24 -0.72 -6.07
C LYS A 190 -8.18 -0.65 -7.16
N LYS A 191 -8.44 -1.19 -8.35
CA LYS A 191 -7.45 -1.30 -9.44
C LYS A 191 -7.09 0.06 -10.04
N LEU A 192 -8.04 0.98 -10.07
CA LEU A 192 -7.84 2.38 -10.48
C LEU A 192 -7.42 3.27 -9.31
N TRP A 193 -7.52 2.80 -8.08
CA TRP A 193 -7.29 3.56 -6.85
C TRP A 193 -8.10 4.86 -6.81
N THR A 194 -9.40 4.76 -7.11
CA THR A 194 -10.30 5.91 -7.25
C THR A 194 -10.38 6.73 -5.97
N SER A 195 -10.73 8.02 -6.08
CA SER A 195 -10.81 8.92 -4.92
C SER A 195 -11.85 8.47 -3.89
N SER A 196 -12.98 7.92 -4.34
CA SER A 196 -13.98 7.27 -3.51
C SER A 196 -13.40 6.08 -2.73
N MET A 197 -12.62 5.22 -3.41
CA MET A 197 -11.94 4.08 -2.80
C MET A 197 -10.93 4.53 -1.74
N VAL A 198 -10.18 5.59 -1.98
CA VAL A 198 -9.24 6.15 -0.98
C VAL A 198 -9.98 6.59 0.28
N LEU A 199 -11.10 7.28 0.15
CA LEU A 199 -11.89 7.70 1.31
C LEU A 199 -12.46 6.51 2.07
N VAL A 200 -13.05 5.53 1.38
CA VAL A 200 -13.61 4.33 2.00
C VAL A 200 -12.53 3.53 2.72
N SER A 201 -11.43 3.24 2.04
CA SER A 201 -10.33 2.42 2.61
C SER A 201 -9.64 3.13 3.77
N SER A 202 -9.33 4.43 3.63
CA SER A 202 -8.73 5.22 4.70
C SER A 202 -9.68 5.35 5.89
N GLY A 203 -10.98 5.51 5.66
CA GLY A 203 -11.98 5.55 6.69
C GLY A 203 -12.04 4.24 7.50
N TYR A 204 -12.04 3.09 6.85
CA TYR A 204 -11.93 1.79 7.54
C TYR A 204 -10.62 1.66 8.32
N CYS A 205 -9.49 2.15 7.76
CA CYS A 205 -8.22 2.16 8.48
C CYS A 205 -8.28 3.01 9.76
N PHE A 206 -8.94 4.17 9.73
CA PHE A 206 -9.15 5.00 10.91
C PHE A 206 -10.01 4.30 11.97
N LEU A 207 -11.10 3.63 11.56
CA LEU A 207 -11.98 2.86 12.46
C LEU A 207 -11.22 1.70 13.11
N LEU A 208 -10.45 0.93 12.31
CA LEU A 208 -9.62 -0.15 12.83
C LEU A 208 -8.51 0.37 13.75
N MET A 209 -7.86 1.48 13.40
CA MET A 209 -6.87 2.11 14.26
C MET A 209 -7.50 2.54 15.59
N GLY A 210 -8.70 3.13 15.55
CA GLY A 210 -9.47 3.49 16.75
C GLY A 210 -9.81 2.27 17.61
N LEU A 211 -10.20 1.15 16.99
CA LEU A 211 -10.48 -0.10 17.67
C LEU A 211 -9.24 -0.67 18.38
N PHE A 212 -8.11 -0.77 17.66
CA PHE A 212 -6.86 -1.25 18.24
C PHE A 212 -6.35 -0.31 19.34
N TYR A 213 -6.42 1.00 19.15
CA TYR A 213 -6.04 1.97 20.16
C TYR A 213 -6.90 1.85 21.41
N TYR A 214 -8.23 1.70 21.26
CA TYR A 214 -9.14 1.46 22.39
C TYR A 214 -8.78 0.17 23.14
N TRP A 215 -8.57 -0.93 22.41
CA TRP A 215 -8.32 -2.23 23.02
C TRP A 215 -6.94 -2.33 23.69
N ILE A 216 -5.90 -1.91 22.97
CA ILE A 216 -4.50 -2.12 23.38
C ILE A 216 -4.03 -1.01 24.32
N ASP A 217 -4.22 0.27 23.93
CA ASP A 217 -3.64 1.39 24.66
C ASP A 217 -4.58 1.90 25.74
N TYR A 218 -5.87 2.12 25.43
CA TYR A 218 -6.83 2.65 26.40
C TYR A 218 -7.26 1.63 27.46
N LYS A 219 -7.55 0.38 27.07
CA LYS A 219 -7.90 -0.72 27.99
C LYS A 219 -6.69 -1.48 28.53
N GLY A 220 -5.50 -1.30 27.97
CA GLY A 220 -4.26 -1.91 28.42
C GLY A 220 -4.12 -3.40 28.10
N HIS A 221 -4.91 -3.94 27.16
CA HIS A 221 -4.85 -5.36 26.78
C HIS A 221 -3.65 -5.65 25.89
N ARG A 222 -2.44 -5.70 26.45
CA ARG A 222 -1.20 -5.94 25.70
C ARG A 222 -0.79 -7.40 25.59
N LYS A 223 -1.47 -8.29 26.30
CA LYS A 223 -1.22 -9.73 26.19
C LYS A 223 -1.58 -10.22 24.80
N TYR A 224 -0.77 -11.12 24.24
CA TYR A 224 -0.98 -11.74 22.94
C TYR A 224 -0.91 -10.81 21.71
N THR A 225 -0.44 -9.55 21.86
CA THR A 225 -0.26 -8.63 20.74
C THR A 225 1.12 -8.74 20.08
N THR A 226 2.00 -9.61 20.57
CA THR A 226 3.37 -9.76 20.07
C THR A 226 3.42 -10.09 18.59
N TRP A 227 2.51 -10.91 18.11
CA TRP A 227 2.46 -11.26 16.68
C TRP A 227 2.16 -10.06 15.78
N LEU A 228 1.27 -9.15 16.21
CA LEU A 228 1.01 -7.88 15.51
C LEU A 228 2.26 -7.01 15.46
N LYS A 229 3.01 -6.96 16.58
CA LYS A 229 4.27 -6.22 16.65
C LYS A 229 5.32 -6.80 15.70
N VAL A 230 5.47 -8.13 15.64
CA VAL A 230 6.42 -8.81 14.76
C VAL A 230 6.16 -8.48 13.30
N TYR A 231 4.91 -8.65 12.85
CA TYR A 231 4.53 -8.31 11.46
C TYR A 231 4.59 -6.80 11.20
N GLY A 232 4.12 -5.98 12.13
CA GLY A 232 4.09 -4.53 11.96
C GLY A 232 5.48 -3.90 11.82
N MET A 233 6.45 -4.37 12.62
CA MET A 233 7.82 -3.85 12.56
C MET A 233 8.60 -4.32 11.32
N ASN A 234 8.23 -5.47 10.75
CA ASN A 234 8.90 -6.08 9.61
C ASN A 234 7.98 -6.21 8.37
N SER A 235 7.00 -5.32 8.23
CA SER A 235 5.96 -5.42 7.20
C SER A 235 6.49 -5.47 5.76
N ILE A 236 7.54 -4.71 5.45
CA ILE A 236 8.18 -4.73 4.13
C ILE A 236 8.87 -6.07 3.89
N LEU A 237 9.61 -6.57 4.90
CA LEU A 237 10.27 -7.88 4.81
C LEU A 237 9.24 -9.00 4.69
N ALA A 238 8.14 -8.94 5.44
CA ALA A 238 7.03 -9.89 5.31
C ALA A 238 6.47 -9.92 3.88
N TYR A 239 6.22 -8.75 3.32
CA TYR A 239 5.74 -8.62 1.94
C TYR A 239 6.75 -9.18 0.92
N MET A 240 8.04 -8.87 1.08
CA MET A 240 9.10 -9.40 0.21
C MET A 240 9.18 -10.93 0.28
N LEU A 241 9.18 -11.48 1.49
CA LEU A 241 9.25 -12.92 1.70
C LEU A 241 8.07 -13.67 1.08
N THR A 242 6.87 -13.09 1.11
CA THR A 242 5.69 -13.72 0.51
C THR A 242 5.68 -13.67 -1.02
N ASN A 243 6.33 -12.68 -1.63
CA ASN A 243 6.28 -12.48 -3.09
C ASN A 243 7.54 -12.99 -3.81
N VAL A 244 8.71 -12.96 -3.15
CA VAL A 244 9.99 -13.36 -3.76
C VAL A 244 10.32 -14.81 -3.45
N VAL A 245 9.98 -15.28 -2.23
CA VAL A 245 10.31 -16.63 -1.76
C VAL A 245 9.04 -17.44 -1.55
N SER A 246 8.93 -18.57 -2.22
CA SER A 246 7.82 -19.49 -1.99
C SER A 246 8.18 -20.48 -0.87
N PHE A 247 7.58 -20.28 0.31
CA PHE A 247 7.67 -21.23 1.42
C PHE A 247 6.61 -22.33 1.36
N ARG A 248 5.80 -22.35 0.32
CA ARG A 248 4.73 -23.33 0.13
C ARG A 248 5.28 -24.76 0.05
N CYS A 249 6.41 -24.93 -0.61
CA CYS A 249 7.10 -26.23 -0.72
C CYS A 249 7.44 -26.84 0.65
N ILE A 250 7.75 -26.02 1.66
CA ILE A 250 8.03 -26.52 3.03
C ILE A 250 6.77 -27.13 3.62
N GLY A 251 5.64 -26.42 3.52
CA GLY A 251 4.35 -26.94 4.00
C GLY A 251 3.92 -28.21 3.24
N GLU A 252 4.04 -28.21 1.94
CA GLU A 252 3.71 -29.37 1.09
C GLU A 252 4.59 -30.58 1.43
N SER A 253 5.86 -30.39 1.70
CA SER A 253 6.75 -31.50 2.09
C SER A 253 6.44 -32.05 3.49
N LEU A 254 6.18 -31.16 4.46
CA LEU A 254 5.88 -31.57 5.84
C LEU A 254 4.52 -32.25 5.98
N PHE A 255 3.53 -31.77 5.24
CA PHE A 255 2.15 -32.20 5.37
C PHE A 255 1.63 -33.04 4.18
N PHE A 256 2.52 -33.53 3.33
CA PHE A 256 2.15 -34.31 2.14
C PHE A 256 1.18 -35.45 2.45
N GLY A 257 1.45 -36.25 3.49
CA GLY A 257 0.62 -37.38 3.88
C GLY A 257 -0.78 -37.00 4.39
N THR A 258 -1.02 -35.74 4.74
CA THR A 258 -2.34 -35.29 5.24
C THR A 258 -3.32 -34.93 4.12
N GLN A 259 -2.84 -34.81 2.87
CA GLN A 259 -3.66 -34.43 1.73
C GLN A 259 -4.86 -35.39 1.52
N GLN A 260 -4.63 -36.68 1.68
CA GLN A 260 -5.66 -37.71 1.54
C GLN A 260 -6.79 -37.62 2.59
N TYR A 261 -6.50 -37.06 3.77
CA TYR A 261 -7.47 -36.94 4.85
C TYR A 261 -8.20 -35.59 4.85
N LEU A 262 -7.53 -34.52 4.42
CA LEU A 262 -8.05 -33.16 4.50
C LEU A 262 -8.76 -32.71 3.22
N GLY A 263 -8.55 -33.37 2.07
CA GLY A 263 -9.23 -33.01 0.83
C GLY A 263 -9.19 -31.51 0.54
N ASN A 264 -10.36 -30.88 0.48
CA ASN A 264 -10.49 -29.42 0.18
C ASN A 264 -9.90 -28.51 1.27
N TYR A 265 -9.62 -29.00 2.47
CA TYR A 265 -9.00 -28.21 3.55
C TYR A 265 -7.47 -28.22 3.51
N TYR A 266 -6.86 -29.06 2.71
CA TYR A 266 -5.41 -29.14 2.57
C TYR A 266 -4.76 -27.80 2.19
N PRO A 267 -5.27 -27.02 1.21
CA PRO A 267 -4.71 -25.71 0.90
C PRO A 267 -4.71 -24.72 2.07
N VAL A 268 -5.71 -24.84 2.98
CA VAL A 268 -5.78 -24.00 4.19
C VAL A 268 -4.65 -24.35 5.15
N LEU A 269 -4.39 -25.65 5.36
CA LEU A 269 -3.25 -26.11 6.19
C LEU A 269 -1.92 -25.60 5.64
N ILE A 270 -1.71 -25.68 4.33
CA ILE A 270 -0.48 -25.19 3.67
C ILE A 270 -0.36 -23.67 3.83
N ALA A 271 -1.45 -22.91 3.68
CA ALA A 271 -1.45 -21.47 3.90
C ALA A 271 -1.09 -21.11 5.35
N MET A 272 -1.64 -21.82 6.33
CA MET A 272 -1.30 -21.62 7.76
C MET A 272 0.16 -21.96 8.05
N CYS A 273 0.70 -23.02 7.45
CA CYS A 273 2.11 -23.37 7.56
C CYS A 273 3.00 -22.26 6.98
N ASN A 274 2.67 -21.75 5.80
CA ASN A 274 3.40 -20.66 5.16
C ASN A 274 3.45 -19.40 6.05
N VAL A 275 2.31 -18.97 6.57
CA VAL A 275 2.23 -17.83 7.52
C VAL A 275 3.06 -18.09 8.77
N SER A 276 3.03 -19.32 9.30
CA SER A 276 3.82 -19.68 10.49
C SER A 276 5.33 -19.64 10.24
N VAL A 277 5.79 -20.15 9.09
CA VAL A 277 7.21 -20.10 8.71
C VAL A 277 7.67 -18.65 8.58
N ILE A 278 6.90 -17.80 7.90
CA ILE A 278 7.21 -16.36 7.78
C ILE A 278 7.24 -15.70 9.15
N TYR A 279 6.28 -16.02 10.03
CA TYR A 279 6.28 -15.49 11.40
C TYR A 279 7.55 -15.83 12.18
N VAL A 280 7.99 -17.08 12.12
CA VAL A 280 9.23 -17.53 12.79
C VAL A 280 10.44 -16.78 12.26
N LEU A 281 10.55 -16.60 10.93
CA LEU A 281 11.63 -15.83 10.32
C LEU A 281 11.62 -14.37 10.75
N LEU A 282 10.45 -13.71 10.74
CA LEU A 282 10.30 -12.33 11.17
C LEU A 282 10.59 -12.16 12.67
N TYR A 283 10.18 -13.12 13.48
CA TYR A 283 10.44 -13.12 14.91
C TYR A 283 11.95 -13.28 15.20
N ALA A 284 12.63 -14.18 14.50
CA ALA A 284 14.08 -14.32 14.56
C ALA A 284 14.78 -13.00 14.15
N CYS A 285 14.39 -12.40 13.01
CA CYS A 285 14.92 -11.11 12.60
C CYS A 285 14.73 -10.03 13.68
N LEU A 286 13.56 -10.00 14.33
CA LEU A 286 13.28 -9.03 15.40
C LEU A 286 14.19 -9.26 16.62
N LEU A 287 14.44 -10.50 17.00
CA LEU A 287 15.35 -10.84 18.10
C LEU A 287 16.79 -10.37 17.81
N TYR A 288 17.28 -10.58 16.60
CA TYR A 288 18.64 -10.19 16.23
C TYR A 288 18.80 -8.69 16.00
N THR A 289 17.74 -7.98 15.58
CA THR A 289 17.79 -6.53 15.31
C THR A 289 17.39 -5.69 16.52
N SER A 290 16.77 -6.28 17.54
CA SER A 290 16.50 -5.58 18.80
C SER A 290 17.82 -5.36 19.55
N PRO A 291 18.10 -4.11 20.02
CA PRO A 291 19.29 -3.88 20.85
C PRO A 291 19.22 -4.81 22.05
N SER A 292 20.33 -5.53 22.29
CA SER A 292 20.49 -6.39 23.46
C SER A 292 20.34 -5.55 24.73
N PRO A 293 19.74 -6.07 25.80
CA PRO A 293 19.77 -5.40 27.10
C PRO A 293 21.18 -5.10 27.61
N ARG A 294 22.21 -5.69 26.99
CA ARG A 294 23.63 -5.52 27.30
C ARG A 294 24.33 -4.45 26.47
N ASP A 295 23.69 -3.90 25.44
CA ASP A 295 24.28 -2.81 24.65
C ASP A 295 24.18 -1.52 25.46
N PRO A 296 25.30 -0.83 25.76
CA PRO A 296 25.27 0.45 26.48
C PRO A 296 24.46 1.48 25.66
N LYS A 297 23.59 2.20 26.38
CA LYS A 297 22.80 3.28 25.79
C LYS A 297 23.65 4.48 25.42
#